data_1463fc384548b13e8eada00b7cdf9401
#
_entry.id   1463fc384548b13e8eada00b7cdf9401
#
_cell.length_a   1.000
_cell.length_b   1.000
_cell.length_c   1.000
_cell.angle_alpha   90.00
_cell.angle_beta   90.00
_cell.angle_gamma   90.00
#
_symmetry.space_group_name_H-M   'P 1'
#
loop_
_entity.id
_entity.type
_entity.pdbx_description
1 polymer ?
#
loop_
_entity_poly.entity_id
_entity_poly.type
_entity_poly.pdbx_seq_one_letter_code
_entity_poly.pdbx_strand_id
1 'polypeptide(L)'
;ENNLPDDFKVVIVGSGPAGLFCAYALAKAGVKPVVIERGSEVTKRSATVEKFWADNNLDTECNVQFGEGGAGTFSDGKLNTGTHSGLGGEVYKTFVQFGAPEEILYLNKPHIGSDNLKKVVKNMREYLIGQGAQIRFHTLLSDLKIQNGKIEKAVLKSFNSDTVGAKT
;
A
#
# COMPACT_ATOMS: atom_id res chain seq x y z
N GLU A 1 -8.68 -14.12 21.94
CA GLU A 1 -8.01 -14.99 20.94
C GLU A 1 -8.87 -14.98 19.67
N ASN A 2 -8.34 -14.41 18.59
CA ASN A 2 -9.00 -14.44 17.28
C ASN A 2 -8.78 -15.81 16.67
N ASN A 3 -9.70 -16.74 16.88
CA ASN A 3 -9.71 -18.04 16.21
C ASN A 3 -10.16 -17.89 14.76
N LEU A 4 -9.27 -17.32 13.91
CA LEU A 4 -9.50 -17.37 12.46
C LEU A 4 -9.22 -18.80 11.97
N PRO A 5 -10.02 -19.33 11.02
CA PRO A 5 -9.73 -20.63 10.40
C PRO A 5 -8.32 -20.64 9.79
N ASP A 6 -7.63 -21.80 9.83
CA ASP A 6 -6.26 -21.94 9.30
C ASP A 6 -6.14 -21.60 7.81
N ASP A 7 -7.23 -21.74 7.05
CA ASP A 7 -7.33 -21.41 5.63
C ASP A 7 -7.84 -19.99 5.35
N PHE A 8 -8.06 -19.17 6.40
CA PHE A 8 -8.55 -17.80 6.26
C PHE A 8 -7.52 -16.93 5.55
N LYS A 9 -7.88 -16.43 4.38
CA LYS A 9 -7.03 -15.56 3.58
C LYS A 9 -7.65 -14.18 3.46
N VAL A 10 -6.88 -13.16 3.82
CA VAL A 10 -7.26 -11.76 3.59
C VAL A 10 -6.56 -11.27 2.34
N VAL A 11 -7.35 -10.80 1.38
CA VAL A 11 -6.84 -10.11 0.19
C VAL A 11 -7.16 -8.63 0.31
N ILE A 12 -6.15 -7.79 0.26
CA ILE A 12 -6.27 -6.34 0.26
C ILE A 12 -6.03 -5.84 -1.17
N VAL A 13 -6.98 -5.09 -1.69
CA VAL A 13 -6.92 -4.55 -3.06
C VAL A 13 -6.41 -3.12 -3.03
N GLY A 14 -5.22 -2.93 -3.56
CA GLY A 14 -4.49 -1.67 -3.61
C GLY A 14 -3.51 -1.48 -2.45
N SER A 15 -2.31 -0.99 -2.76
CA SER A 15 -1.26 -0.62 -1.80
C SER A 15 -1.14 0.90 -1.60
N GLY A 16 -2.25 1.61 -1.75
CA GLY A 16 -2.38 2.99 -1.32
C GLY A 16 -2.40 3.10 0.22
N PRO A 17 -2.55 4.31 0.80
CA PRO A 17 -2.51 4.51 2.23
C PRO A 17 -3.45 3.58 3.01
N ALA A 18 -4.71 3.47 2.57
CA ALA A 18 -5.69 2.62 3.23
C ALA A 18 -5.28 1.13 3.24
N GLY A 19 -4.80 0.61 2.10
CA GLY A 19 -4.37 -0.77 1.98
C GLY A 19 -3.12 -1.07 2.81
N LEU A 20 -2.12 -0.17 2.80
CA LEU A 20 -0.91 -0.33 3.61
C LEU A 20 -1.20 -0.31 5.11
N PHE A 21 -2.06 0.61 5.59
CA PHE A 21 -2.45 0.65 7.00
C PHE A 21 -3.33 -0.54 7.40
N CYS A 22 -4.22 -1.00 6.52
CA CYS A 22 -4.98 -2.24 6.73
C CYS A 22 -4.04 -3.44 6.87
N ALA A 23 -3.09 -3.59 5.94
CA ALA A 23 -2.08 -4.65 6.01
C ALA A 23 -1.24 -4.57 7.28
N TYR A 24 -0.83 -3.36 7.68
CA TYR A 24 -0.07 -3.14 8.91
C TYR A 24 -0.85 -3.54 10.16
N ALA A 25 -2.11 -3.14 10.26
CA ALA A 25 -2.97 -3.52 11.40
C ALA A 25 -3.16 -5.04 11.48
N LEU A 26 -3.40 -5.69 10.35
CA LEU A 26 -3.53 -7.15 10.26
C LEU A 26 -2.23 -7.87 10.63
N ALA A 27 -1.09 -7.40 10.12
CA ALA A 27 0.22 -7.96 10.46
C ALA A 27 0.52 -7.87 11.96
N LYS A 28 0.20 -6.73 12.59
CA LYS A 28 0.29 -6.58 14.06
C LYS A 28 -0.61 -7.55 14.83
N ALA A 29 -1.73 -7.96 14.25
CA ALA A 29 -2.62 -8.97 14.81
C ALA A 29 -2.23 -10.42 14.44
N GLY A 30 -1.05 -10.63 13.82
CA GLY A 30 -0.56 -11.95 13.44
C GLY A 30 -1.17 -12.51 12.14
N VAL A 31 -1.99 -11.74 11.44
CA VAL A 31 -2.59 -12.14 10.15
C VAL A 31 -1.60 -11.83 9.03
N LYS A 32 -1.45 -12.75 8.08
CA LYS A 32 -0.57 -12.61 6.91
C LYS A 32 -1.38 -12.29 5.66
N PRO A 33 -1.67 -11.00 5.36
CA PRO A 33 -2.50 -10.64 4.23
C PRO A 33 -1.76 -10.79 2.89
N VAL A 34 -2.55 -10.96 1.83
CA VAL A 34 -2.09 -10.79 0.45
C VAL A 34 -2.52 -9.40 -0.03
N VAL A 35 -1.58 -8.53 -0.30
CA VAL A 35 -1.84 -7.21 -0.89
C VAL A 35 -1.61 -7.30 -2.39
N ILE A 36 -2.60 -6.91 -3.17
CA ILE A 36 -2.48 -6.82 -4.63
C ILE A 36 -2.48 -5.36 -5.05
N GLU A 37 -1.56 -5.02 -5.95
CA GLU A 37 -1.41 -3.67 -6.47
C GLU A 37 -1.31 -3.71 -8.01
N ARG A 38 -2.09 -2.85 -8.65
CA ARG A 38 -2.15 -2.76 -10.10
C ARG A 38 -0.84 -2.25 -10.71
N GLY A 39 -0.27 -1.23 -10.11
CA GLY A 39 0.99 -0.63 -10.56
C GLY A 39 2.23 -1.28 -9.97
N SER A 40 3.36 -0.60 -10.11
CA SER A 40 4.67 -1.01 -9.62
C SER A 40 4.90 -0.62 -8.16
N GLU A 41 5.95 -1.18 -7.59
CA GLU A 41 6.53 -0.71 -6.33
C GLU A 41 7.07 0.74 -6.49
N VAL A 42 7.18 1.45 -5.37
CA VAL A 42 7.38 2.91 -5.35
C VAL A 42 8.63 3.40 -6.09
N THR A 43 9.71 2.63 -6.10
CA THR A 43 10.95 3.01 -6.79
C THR A 43 10.80 2.90 -8.32
N LYS A 44 10.29 1.78 -8.81
CA LYS A 44 10.00 1.58 -10.24
C LYS A 44 8.92 2.56 -10.71
N ARG A 45 7.89 2.76 -9.90
CA ARG A 45 6.84 3.73 -10.17
C ARG A 45 7.38 5.16 -10.33
N SER A 46 8.35 5.57 -9.49
CA SER A 46 8.99 6.88 -9.62
C SER A 46 9.65 7.06 -10.98
N ALA A 47 10.41 6.06 -11.44
CA ALA A 47 11.03 6.11 -12.76
C ALA A 47 9.99 6.16 -13.90
N THR A 48 8.88 5.43 -13.78
CA THR A 48 7.79 5.46 -14.77
C THR A 48 7.12 6.83 -14.83
N VAL A 49 6.90 7.47 -13.68
CA VAL A 49 6.30 8.81 -13.60
C VAL A 49 7.25 9.87 -14.15
N GLU A 50 8.53 9.80 -13.81
CA GLU A 50 9.57 10.71 -14.35
C GLU A 50 9.66 10.60 -15.87
N LYS A 51 9.63 9.37 -16.40
CA LYS A 51 9.60 9.13 -17.84
C LYS A 51 8.36 9.76 -18.50
N PHE A 52 7.18 9.57 -17.91
CA PHE A 52 5.95 10.21 -18.41
C PHE A 52 6.07 11.73 -18.46
N TRP A 53 6.67 12.36 -17.46
CA TRP A 53 6.87 13.80 -17.46
C TRP A 53 7.87 14.28 -18.52
N ALA A 54 8.82 13.41 -18.90
CA ALA A 54 9.84 13.75 -19.90
C ALA A 54 9.34 13.56 -21.35
N ASP A 55 8.58 12.50 -21.62
CA ASP A 55 8.22 12.09 -22.97
C ASP A 55 6.71 12.03 -23.28
N ASN A 56 5.86 12.38 -22.29
CA ASN A 56 4.39 12.31 -22.35
C ASN A 56 3.83 10.90 -22.69
N ASN A 57 4.61 9.84 -22.50
CA ASN A 57 4.17 8.47 -22.74
C ASN A 57 3.60 7.88 -21.46
N LEU A 58 2.25 7.91 -21.33
CA LEU A 58 1.53 7.44 -20.15
C LEU A 58 1.48 5.91 -20.08
N ASP A 59 2.00 5.33 -19.00
CA ASP A 59 1.69 3.95 -18.63
C ASP A 59 0.32 3.93 -17.90
N THR A 60 -0.66 3.25 -18.50
CA THR A 60 -2.03 3.18 -17.97
C THR A 60 -2.15 2.35 -16.69
N GLU A 61 -1.19 1.47 -16.43
CA GLU A 61 -1.18 0.57 -15.28
C GLU A 61 -0.30 1.09 -14.13
N CYS A 62 0.70 1.93 -14.44
CA CYS A 62 1.63 2.48 -13.46
C CYS A 62 1.91 3.96 -13.73
N ASN A 63 1.36 4.85 -12.92
CA ASN A 63 1.43 6.30 -13.13
C ASN A 63 1.25 7.08 -11.82
N VAL A 64 0.93 8.37 -11.89
CA VAL A 64 0.68 9.20 -10.70
C VAL A 64 -0.52 8.73 -9.86
N GLN A 65 -1.48 8.02 -10.45
CA GLN A 65 -2.67 7.50 -9.74
C GLN A 65 -2.48 6.06 -9.25
N PHE A 66 -1.86 5.20 -10.07
CA PHE A 66 -1.73 3.77 -9.82
C PHE A 66 -0.31 3.39 -9.45
N GLY A 67 -0.19 2.55 -8.43
CA GLY A 67 1.07 2.05 -7.89
C GLY A 67 1.18 2.22 -6.38
N GLU A 68 2.20 1.63 -5.82
CA GLU A 68 2.46 1.61 -4.39
C GLU A 68 2.48 3.01 -3.77
N GLY A 69 1.82 3.16 -2.62
CA GLY A 69 1.69 4.42 -1.89
C GLY A 69 0.54 5.32 -2.37
N GLY A 70 -0.12 4.98 -3.49
CA GLY A 70 -1.24 5.75 -4.04
C GLY A 70 -0.85 7.12 -4.59
N ALA A 71 -1.82 7.94 -4.97
CA ALA A 71 -1.57 9.25 -5.60
C ALA A 71 -0.83 10.25 -4.69
N GLY A 72 -0.99 10.13 -3.37
CA GLY A 72 -0.32 10.99 -2.39
C GLY A 72 1.21 10.96 -2.46
N THR A 73 1.80 9.86 -2.94
CA THR A 73 3.25 9.69 -3.07
C THR A 73 3.89 10.71 -4.05
N PHE A 74 3.12 11.22 -4.99
CA PHE A 74 3.56 12.22 -5.98
C PHE A 74 2.85 13.57 -5.81
N SER A 75 2.28 13.82 -4.63
CA SER A 75 1.72 15.12 -4.24
C SER A 75 2.77 15.99 -3.56
N ASP A 76 2.34 17.12 -3.01
CA ASP A 76 3.20 18.03 -2.25
C ASP A 76 3.58 17.49 -0.84
N GLY A 77 3.08 16.32 -0.45
CA GLY A 77 3.43 15.67 0.83
C GLY A 77 2.78 16.29 2.07
N LYS A 78 1.76 17.14 1.89
CA LYS A 78 0.96 17.65 3.00
C LYS A 78 0.10 16.54 3.60
N LEU A 79 0.06 16.48 4.93
CA LEU A 79 -0.78 15.54 5.66
C LEU A 79 -1.98 16.32 6.23
N ASN A 80 -3.14 16.13 5.60
CA ASN A 80 -4.39 16.70 6.05
C ASN A 80 -5.38 15.60 6.38
N THR A 81 -6.13 15.77 7.47
CA THR A 81 -7.23 14.88 7.82
C THR A 81 -8.51 15.68 8.03
N GLY A 82 -9.63 15.18 7.51
CA GLY A 82 -10.97 15.71 7.78
C GLY A 82 -11.65 15.03 8.97
N THR A 83 -10.95 14.12 9.66
CA THR A 83 -11.50 13.41 10.83
C THR A 83 -10.93 13.97 12.13
N HIS A 84 -11.77 14.06 13.15
CA HIS A 84 -11.38 14.40 14.52
C HIS A 84 -11.20 13.15 15.41
N SER A 85 -11.12 11.95 14.80
CA SER A 85 -10.86 10.72 15.55
C SER A 85 -9.43 10.72 16.09
N GLY A 86 -9.21 10.12 17.28
CA GLY A 86 -7.88 9.96 17.87
C GLY A 86 -6.91 9.11 17.03
N LEU A 87 -7.40 8.46 15.95
CA LEU A 87 -6.61 7.63 15.07
C LEU A 87 -5.60 8.42 14.22
N GLY A 88 -5.81 9.73 14.00
CA GLY A 88 -4.85 10.57 13.26
C GLY A 88 -3.45 10.56 13.89
N GLY A 89 -3.36 10.62 15.22
CA GLY A 89 -2.09 10.53 15.93
C GLY A 89 -1.37 9.19 15.73
N GLU A 90 -2.10 8.09 15.65
CA GLU A 90 -1.50 6.76 15.40
C GLU A 90 -0.97 6.64 13.96
N VAL A 91 -1.61 7.27 12.99
CA VAL A 91 -1.11 7.35 11.61
C VAL A 91 0.23 8.09 11.57
N TYR A 92 0.34 9.24 12.24
CA TYR A 92 1.60 10.01 12.27
C TYR A 92 2.72 9.25 13.00
N LYS A 93 2.42 8.63 14.14
CA LYS A 93 3.40 7.77 14.84
C LYS A 93 3.89 6.63 13.94
N THR A 94 2.98 6.01 13.20
CA THR A 94 3.32 4.95 12.26
C THR A 94 4.23 5.48 11.14
N PHE A 95 3.95 6.65 10.58
CA PHE A 95 4.83 7.27 9.59
C PHE A 95 6.24 7.54 10.15
N VAL A 96 6.34 8.07 11.37
CA VAL A 96 7.63 8.28 12.04
C VAL A 96 8.35 6.97 12.27
N GLN A 97 7.67 5.93 12.72
CA GLN A 97 8.24 4.58 12.88
C GLN A 97 8.87 4.07 11.58
N PHE A 98 8.30 4.41 10.42
CA PHE A 98 8.81 4.02 9.11
C PHE A 98 9.69 5.08 8.44
N GLY A 99 10.14 6.09 9.16
CA GLY A 99 11.19 7.03 8.75
C GLY A 99 10.72 8.38 8.27
N ALA A 100 9.48 8.79 8.59
CA ALA A 100 9.07 10.18 8.46
C ALA A 100 9.76 11.06 9.51
N PRO A 101 9.93 12.36 9.25
CA PRO A 101 10.44 13.31 10.22
C PRO A 101 9.55 13.38 11.47
N GLU A 102 10.16 13.45 12.66
CA GLU A 102 9.43 13.51 13.94
C GLU A 102 8.57 14.77 14.08
N GLU A 103 8.92 15.83 13.36
CA GLU A 103 8.19 17.11 13.37
C GLU A 103 6.72 16.96 13.00
N ILE A 104 6.34 15.93 12.23
CA ILE A 104 4.94 15.69 11.87
C ILE A 104 4.05 15.39 13.09
N LEU A 105 4.63 15.01 14.23
CA LEU A 105 3.88 14.70 15.46
C LEU A 105 3.35 15.94 16.18
N TYR A 106 3.97 17.10 16.00
CA TYR A 106 3.65 18.31 16.75
C TYR A 106 3.38 19.55 15.90
N LEU A 107 3.59 19.49 14.59
CA LEU A 107 3.28 20.63 13.70
C LEU A 107 1.78 20.69 13.41
N ASN A 108 1.20 21.89 13.42
CA ASN A 108 -0.22 22.12 13.12
C ASN A 108 -0.62 21.75 11.67
N LYS A 109 0.32 21.84 10.74
CA LYS A 109 0.15 21.49 9.32
C LYS A 109 1.34 20.64 8.89
N PRO A 110 1.36 19.36 9.27
CA PRO A 110 2.50 18.52 9.02
C PRO A 110 2.71 18.32 7.52
N HIS A 111 3.98 18.39 7.12
CA HIS A 111 4.44 18.18 5.77
C HIS A 111 5.53 17.12 5.79
N ILE A 112 5.27 15.97 5.18
CA ILE A 112 6.23 14.87 5.17
C ILE A 112 7.23 14.99 4.01
N GLY A 113 6.81 15.59 2.90
CA GLY A 113 7.55 15.65 1.65
C GLY A 113 7.45 14.34 0.85
N SER A 114 7.42 14.46 -0.47
CA SER A 114 7.26 13.30 -1.36
C SER A 114 8.37 12.26 -1.22
N ASP A 115 9.62 12.68 -1.06
CA ASP A 115 10.76 11.76 -0.96
C ASP A 115 10.74 10.97 0.35
N ASN A 116 10.43 11.62 1.47
CA ASN A 116 10.24 10.94 2.73
C ASN A 116 9.05 9.97 2.68
N LEU A 117 7.94 10.37 2.01
CA LEU A 117 6.78 9.51 1.87
C LEU A 117 7.10 8.25 1.05
N LYS A 118 7.87 8.36 -0.03
CA LYS A 118 8.37 7.21 -0.79
C LYS A 118 9.18 6.26 0.08
N LYS A 119 10.07 6.81 0.93
CA LYS A 119 10.87 6.03 1.89
C LYS A 119 9.99 5.32 2.93
N VAL A 120 9.03 6.02 3.51
CA VAL A 120 8.06 5.46 4.47
C VAL A 120 7.28 4.30 3.85
N VAL A 121 6.73 4.49 2.65
CA VAL A 121 5.97 3.47 1.92
C VAL A 121 6.82 2.22 1.67
N LYS A 122 8.06 2.40 1.20
CA LYS A 122 9.01 1.30 1.01
C LYS A 122 9.29 0.55 2.31
N ASN A 123 9.58 1.26 3.40
CA ASN A 123 9.88 0.66 4.69
C ASN A 123 8.67 -0.09 5.27
N MET A 124 7.45 0.44 5.09
CA MET A 124 6.21 -0.27 5.45
C MET A 124 6.08 -1.58 4.69
N ARG A 125 6.31 -1.58 3.38
CA ARG A 125 6.30 -2.80 2.56
C ARG A 125 7.30 -3.83 3.06
N GLU A 126 8.56 -3.42 3.28
CA GLU A 126 9.62 -4.32 3.76
C GLU A 126 9.27 -4.92 5.12
N TYR A 127 8.71 -4.13 6.02
CA TYR A 127 8.19 -4.62 7.29
C TYR A 127 7.08 -5.66 7.08
N LEU A 128 6.08 -5.38 6.24
CA LEU A 128 4.96 -6.29 5.97
C LEU A 128 5.44 -7.63 5.40
N ILE A 129 6.40 -7.60 4.47
CA ILE A 129 7.02 -8.82 3.92
C ILE A 129 7.75 -9.58 5.03
N GLY A 130 8.48 -8.90 5.90
CA GLY A 130 9.14 -9.49 7.07
C GLY A 130 8.17 -10.15 8.06
N GLN A 131 6.92 -9.67 8.14
CA GLN A 131 5.84 -10.28 8.93
C GLN A 131 5.11 -11.41 8.18
N GLY A 132 5.54 -11.76 6.96
CA GLY A 132 4.97 -12.85 6.17
C GLY A 132 3.80 -12.44 5.27
N ALA A 133 3.50 -11.15 5.11
CA ALA A 133 2.56 -10.69 4.11
C ALA A 133 3.11 -10.93 2.69
N GLN A 134 2.21 -11.19 1.75
CA GLN A 134 2.55 -11.24 0.33
C GLN A 134 2.14 -9.93 -0.35
N ILE A 135 3.02 -9.33 -1.13
CA ILE A 135 2.69 -8.14 -1.94
C ILE A 135 2.89 -8.50 -3.40
N ARG A 136 1.82 -8.36 -4.19
CA ARG A 136 1.80 -8.69 -5.61
C ARG A 136 1.56 -7.42 -6.42
N PHE A 137 2.61 -6.92 -7.05
CA PHE A 137 2.52 -5.82 -7.99
C PHE A 137 2.06 -6.29 -9.36
N HIS A 138 1.71 -5.36 -10.24
CA HIS A 138 1.18 -5.63 -11.59
C HIS A 138 0.01 -6.62 -11.56
N THR A 139 -0.80 -6.54 -10.51
CA THR A 139 -1.89 -7.48 -10.26
C THR A 139 -3.19 -6.72 -10.00
N LEU A 140 -4.17 -6.94 -10.86
CA LEU A 140 -5.51 -6.34 -10.79
C LEU A 140 -6.52 -7.37 -10.31
N LEU A 141 -7.40 -6.97 -9.38
CA LEU A 141 -8.63 -7.71 -9.14
C LEU A 141 -9.58 -7.48 -10.32
N SER A 142 -9.82 -8.53 -11.11
CA SER A 142 -10.68 -8.44 -12.31
C SER A 142 -12.11 -8.88 -12.04
N ASP A 143 -12.34 -9.79 -11.12
CA ASP A 143 -13.66 -10.31 -10.79
C ASP A 143 -13.72 -10.98 -9.42
N LEU A 144 -14.94 -11.18 -8.91
CA LEU A 144 -15.22 -11.94 -7.68
C LEU A 144 -16.21 -13.06 -7.97
N LYS A 145 -15.88 -14.28 -7.62
CA LYS A 145 -16.85 -15.38 -7.64
C LYS A 145 -17.58 -15.42 -6.32
N ILE A 146 -18.87 -15.18 -6.36
CA ILE A 146 -19.75 -15.14 -5.19
C ILE A 146 -20.73 -16.29 -5.29
N GLN A 147 -20.85 -17.09 -4.24
CA GLN A 147 -21.84 -18.15 -4.11
C GLN A 147 -22.53 -18.04 -2.74
N ASN A 148 -23.86 -18.09 -2.73
CA ASN A 148 -24.67 -17.98 -1.50
C ASN A 148 -24.37 -16.74 -0.66
N GLY A 149 -24.07 -15.60 -1.30
CA GLY A 149 -23.72 -14.34 -0.63
C GLY A 149 -22.31 -14.28 -0.03
N LYS A 150 -21.46 -15.27 -0.27
CA LYS A 150 -20.07 -15.33 0.19
C LYS A 150 -19.10 -15.25 -0.98
N ILE A 151 -17.99 -14.54 -0.79
CA ILE A 151 -16.89 -14.51 -1.76
C ILE A 151 -16.12 -15.83 -1.63
N GLU A 152 -16.13 -16.63 -2.69
CA GLU A 152 -15.36 -17.88 -2.75
C GLU A 152 -13.99 -17.69 -3.39
N LYS A 153 -13.89 -16.83 -4.41
CA LYS A 153 -12.64 -16.60 -5.14
C LYS A 153 -12.52 -15.15 -5.58
N ALA A 154 -11.30 -14.62 -5.47
CA ALA A 154 -10.88 -13.41 -6.15
C ALA A 154 -10.18 -13.80 -7.46
N VAL A 155 -10.63 -13.26 -8.59
CA VAL A 155 -10.03 -13.49 -9.90
C VAL A 155 -9.01 -12.38 -10.15
N LEU A 156 -7.76 -12.75 -10.31
CA LEU A 156 -6.65 -11.81 -10.48
C LEU A 156 -6.11 -11.88 -11.90
N LYS A 157 -5.81 -10.70 -12.46
CA LYS A 157 -5.11 -10.54 -13.74
C LYS A 157 -3.73 -9.94 -13.47
N SER A 158 -2.69 -10.68 -13.79
CA SER A 158 -1.30 -10.19 -13.71
C SER A 158 -0.84 -9.69 -15.09
N PHE A 159 -0.12 -8.56 -15.10
CA PHE A 159 0.42 -7.97 -16.33
C PHE A 159 1.90 -8.36 -16.55
N ASN A 160 2.66 -8.60 -15.47
CA ASN A 160 4.05 -9.05 -15.49
C ASN A 160 4.34 -10.01 -14.34
N SER A 161 5.44 -10.78 -14.44
CA SER A 161 5.82 -11.84 -13.48
C SER A 161 6.52 -11.35 -12.21
N ASP A 162 6.51 -10.07 -11.89
CA ASP A 162 7.19 -9.53 -10.70
C ASP A 162 6.37 -9.80 -9.43
N THR A 163 6.44 -11.01 -8.92
CA THR A 163 5.92 -11.34 -7.60
C THR A 163 7.05 -11.15 -6.59
N VAL A 164 6.90 -10.17 -5.71
CA VAL A 164 7.80 -9.97 -4.56
C VAL A 164 7.10 -10.58 -3.35
N GLY A 165 7.64 -11.68 -2.83
CA GLY A 165 7.10 -12.37 -1.65
C GLY A 165 7.27 -13.90 -1.73
N ALA A 166 7.28 -14.57 -0.59
CA ALA A 166 7.66 -15.97 -0.44
C ALA A 166 7.05 -16.90 -1.51
N LYS A 167 7.91 -17.73 -2.08
CA LYS A 167 7.49 -18.94 -2.82
C LYS A 167 6.60 -19.76 -1.88
N THR A 168 5.45 -20.16 -2.38
CA THR A 168 4.56 -21.15 -1.75
C THR A 168 5.29 -22.42 -1.37
#